data_8506180c40678b13722ff7f2c34b6e6f
#
_entry.id   8506180c40678b13722ff7f2c34b6e6f
#
_cell.length_a   1.000
_cell.length_b   1.000
_cell.length_c   1.000
_cell.angle_alpha   90.00
_cell.angle_beta   90.00
_cell.angle_gamma   90.00
#
_symmetry.space_group_name_H-M   'P 1'
#
loop_
_entity.id
_entity.type
_entity.pdbx_description
1 polymer ?
#
loop_
_entity_poly.entity_id
_entity_poly.type
_entity_poly.pdbx_seq_one_letter_code
_entity_poly.pdbx_strand_id
1 'polypeptide(L)'
;MRYLLVDTANTYFRARHSAFRGSSSEEKVAFAVHVTLSSINKAYRDQSANHVIFCLEGRSWRKDFYAPYKANRAVARQALTEKEAEEDKLFWDAFDDLKDFVKDKTNCTVLQHSRLEADDLIAGWVQSHPEDEHVIVSSDTDFYQLLAENVKQYNGISDELHTLDGIIDKKGQRVLDKKTKEPKVIPNPEWILFEKCMRGDATDNVFSAYPGVRKKGTKNKVGLLEAFEDKKKKGYSWNNMMLQRWVDHNDEEHRVLDDYERNCILVDLSRQPDDVKQIIVDTIIEGSTPKQRPMIGAQFLKFCGKYDLKRLSDNATTIADFLSASYPAKGA
;
A
#
# COMPACT_ATOMS: atom_id res chain seq x y z
N MET A 1 -4.37 15.25 -14.58
CA MET A 1 -3.02 15.16 -13.94
C MET A 1 -2.61 13.71 -13.80
N ARG A 2 -1.31 13.42 -13.56
CA ARG A 2 -0.84 12.09 -13.19
C ARG A 2 -0.14 12.14 -11.85
N TYR A 3 -0.72 11.49 -10.86
CA TYR A 3 -0.24 11.45 -9.49
C TYR A 3 0.56 10.17 -9.21
N LEU A 4 1.68 10.32 -8.49
CA LEU A 4 2.43 9.19 -7.95
C LEU A 4 2.12 9.07 -6.46
N LEU A 5 1.37 8.04 -6.08
CA LEU A 5 0.94 7.76 -4.71
C LEU A 5 1.92 6.78 -4.07
N VAL A 6 2.66 7.24 -3.09
CA VAL A 6 3.70 6.42 -2.46
C VAL A 6 3.18 5.84 -1.15
N ASP A 7 3.05 4.52 -1.10
CA ASP A 7 2.97 3.77 0.15
C ASP A 7 4.37 3.80 0.79
N THR A 8 4.57 4.81 1.63
CA THR A 8 5.91 5.22 2.04
C THR A 8 6.55 4.19 2.97
N ALA A 9 5.79 3.66 3.92
CA ALA A 9 6.31 2.67 4.86
C ALA A 9 6.62 1.33 4.16
N ASN A 10 5.75 0.86 3.26
CA ASN A 10 5.98 -0.35 2.48
C ASN A 10 7.23 -0.22 1.60
N THR A 11 7.35 0.90 0.88
CA THR A 11 8.49 1.16 -0.01
C THR A 11 9.81 1.20 0.78
N TYR A 12 9.83 1.87 1.93
CA TYR A 12 11.02 1.98 2.78
C TYR A 12 11.35 0.66 3.47
N PHE A 13 10.37 -0.02 4.06
CA PHE A 13 10.57 -1.29 4.76
C PHE A 13 11.09 -2.39 3.83
N ARG A 14 10.57 -2.45 2.61
CA ARG A 14 11.04 -3.42 1.60
C ARG A 14 12.48 -3.19 1.20
N ALA A 15 12.95 -1.96 1.15
CA ALA A 15 14.34 -1.64 0.87
C ALA A 15 15.31 -2.20 1.93
N ARG A 16 14.90 -2.31 3.21
CA ARG A 16 15.67 -2.93 4.29
C ARG A 16 16.12 -4.36 3.96
N HIS A 17 15.24 -5.14 3.35
CA HIS A 17 15.51 -6.54 3.01
C HIS A 17 16.41 -6.72 1.77
N SER A 18 16.66 -5.65 1.03
CA SER A 18 17.52 -5.64 -0.15
C SER A 18 18.99 -5.33 0.18
N ALA A 19 19.31 -4.96 1.42
CA ALA A 19 20.67 -4.67 1.86
C ALA A 19 21.56 -5.91 1.90
N PHE A 20 22.86 -5.73 1.62
CA PHE A 20 23.81 -6.83 1.59
C PHE A 20 24.04 -7.45 2.97
N ARG A 21 24.25 -8.77 3.00
CA ARG A 21 24.67 -9.48 4.22
C ARG A 21 26.07 -8.97 4.62
N GLY A 22 26.22 -8.60 5.90
CA GLY A 22 27.49 -8.13 6.46
C GLY A 22 27.68 -6.62 6.50
N SER A 23 26.72 -5.82 5.97
CA SER A 23 26.71 -4.37 6.12
C SER A 23 26.45 -3.95 7.57
N SER A 24 27.01 -2.80 7.98
CA SER A 24 26.68 -2.18 9.28
C SER A 24 25.22 -1.72 9.30
N SER A 25 24.70 -1.41 10.48
CA SER A 25 23.33 -0.91 10.64
C SER A 25 23.14 0.42 9.93
N GLU A 26 24.13 1.31 9.98
CA GLU A 26 24.14 2.61 9.29
C GLU A 26 24.16 2.43 7.77
N GLU A 27 24.96 1.49 7.24
CA GLU A 27 24.98 1.18 5.81
C GLU A 27 23.63 0.63 5.32
N LYS A 28 22.98 -0.22 6.13
CA LYS A 28 21.63 -0.74 5.81
C LYS A 28 20.59 0.38 5.77
N VAL A 29 20.66 1.32 6.70
CA VAL A 29 19.79 2.48 6.76
C VAL A 29 20.02 3.40 5.56
N ALA A 30 21.27 3.76 5.28
CA ALA A 30 21.62 4.58 4.13
C ALA A 30 21.15 3.92 2.82
N PHE A 31 21.30 2.62 2.70
CA PHE A 31 20.83 1.84 1.55
C PHE A 31 19.31 1.87 1.43
N ALA A 32 18.56 1.73 2.54
CA ALA A 32 17.10 1.79 2.53
C ALA A 32 16.59 3.16 2.05
N VAL A 33 17.16 4.25 2.56
CA VAL A 33 16.86 5.61 2.11
C VAL A 33 17.18 5.79 0.62
N HIS A 34 18.37 5.31 0.19
CA HIS A 34 18.81 5.37 -1.20
C HIS A 34 17.84 4.66 -2.14
N VAL A 35 17.51 3.40 -1.84
CA VAL A 35 16.60 2.60 -2.69
C VAL A 35 15.22 3.21 -2.75
N THR A 36 14.70 3.70 -1.61
CA THR A 36 13.39 4.34 -1.55
C THR A 36 13.31 5.55 -2.48
N LEU A 37 14.22 6.51 -2.31
CA LEU A 37 14.21 7.74 -3.14
C LEU A 37 14.52 7.44 -4.62
N SER A 38 15.41 6.48 -4.89
CA SER A 38 15.71 6.06 -6.27
C SER A 38 14.51 5.40 -6.95
N SER A 39 13.77 4.54 -6.23
CA SER A 39 12.56 3.88 -6.75
C SER A 39 11.45 4.89 -7.05
N ILE A 40 11.25 5.86 -6.15
CA ILE A 40 10.26 6.92 -6.34
C ILE A 40 10.64 7.79 -7.55
N ASN A 41 11.91 8.22 -7.64
CA ASN A 41 12.40 9.01 -8.77
C ASN A 41 12.25 8.26 -10.10
N LYS A 42 12.58 6.97 -10.10
CA LYS A 42 12.39 6.11 -11.28
C LYS A 42 10.92 6.05 -11.69
N ALA A 43 10.03 5.74 -10.76
CA ALA A 43 8.60 5.68 -11.02
C ALA A 43 8.06 7.03 -11.52
N TYR A 44 8.46 8.14 -10.90
CA TYR A 44 8.07 9.49 -11.30
C TYR A 44 8.41 9.78 -12.76
N ARG A 45 9.64 9.47 -13.18
CA ARG A 45 10.12 9.69 -14.54
C ARG A 45 9.50 8.72 -15.54
N ASP A 46 9.55 7.43 -15.26
CA ASP A 46 9.09 6.37 -16.19
C ASP A 46 7.58 6.47 -16.44
N GLN A 47 6.82 6.90 -15.44
CA GLN A 47 5.39 7.10 -15.56
C GLN A 47 5.00 8.53 -15.93
N SER A 48 5.99 9.44 -16.14
CA SER A 48 5.74 10.86 -16.45
C SER A 48 4.75 11.50 -15.48
N ALA A 49 4.92 11.24 -14.17
CA ALA A 49 4.06 11.79 -13.14
C ALA A 49 4.26 13.32 -13.01
N ASN A 50 3.24 14.01 -12.57
CA ASN A 50 3.26 15.48 -12.41
C ASN A 50 3.47 15.88 -10.95
N HIS A 51 3.07 15.04 -10.00
CA HIS A 51 3.16 15.33 -8.57
C HIS A 51 3.27 14.05 -7.76
N VAL A 52 3.98 14.13 -6.62
CA VAL A 52 4.19 12.99 -5.71
C VAL A 52 3.46 13.22 -4.40
N ILE A 53 2.73 12.21 -3.97
CA ILE A 53 2.00 12.16 -2.72
C ILE A 53 2.61 11.06 -1.84
N PHE A 54 3.19 11.43 -0.71
CA PHE A 54 3.66 10.50 0.30
C PHE A 54 2.52 10.20 1.27
N CYS A 55 2.06 8.95 1.29
CA CYS A 55 1.05 8.47 2.23
C CYS A 55 1.74 7.77 3.40
N LEU A 56 1.46 8.25 4.61
CA LEU A 56 2.15 7.83 5.83
C LEU A 56 1.19 7.12 6.78
N GLU A 57 1.71 6.08 7.43
CA GLU A 57 0.98 5.29 8.41
C GLU A 57 0.67 6.07 9.68
N GLY A 58 -0.56 5.89 10.19
CA GLY A 58 -0.96 6.20 11.54
C GLY A 58 -1.30 4.94 12.35
N ARG A 59 -1.91 5.11 13.52
CA ARG A 59 -2.53 3.99 14.22
C ARG A 59 -3.86 3.67 13.54
N SER A 60 -3.98 2.51 12.94
CA SER A 60 -5.19 2.10 12.22
C SER A 60 -6.47 2.18 13.09
N TRP A 61 -7.52 2.82 12.60
CA TRP A 61 -8.87 2.79 13.15
C TRP A 61 -9.44 1.37 13.22
N ARG A 62 -8.96 0.47 12.33
CA ARG A 62 -9.38 -0.94 12.28
C ARG A 62 -9.11 -1.68 13.58
N LYS A 63 -8.09 -1.26 14.35
CA LYS A 63 -7.79 -1.83 15.68
C LYS A 63 -8.86 -1.51 16.72
N ASP A 64 -9.53 -0.39 16.56
CA ASP A 64 -10.62 -0.03 17.45
C ASP A 64 -11.93 -0.76 17.06
N PHE A 65 -12.09 -1.07 15.78
CA PHE A 65 -13.21 -1.84 15.25
C PHE A 65 -13.07 -3.37 15.48
N TYR A 66 -11.84 -3.90 15.33
CA TYR A 66 -11.55 -5.33 15.42
C TYR A 66 -10.22 -5.56 16.14
N ALA A 67 -10.28 -5.89 17.42
CA ALA A 67 -9.11 -6.02 18.29
C ALA A 67 -8.00 -6.97 17.77
N PRO A 68 -8.31 -8.10 17.08
CA PRO A 68 -7.28 -8.95 16.50
C PRO A 68 -6.49 -8.33 15.35
N TYR A 69 -6.98 -7.25 14.73
CA TYR A 69 -6.34 -6.63 13.56
C TYR A 69 -4.89 -6.25 13.85
N LYS A 70 -3.96 -6.83 13.07
CA LYS A 70 -2.49 -6.62 13.19
C LYS A 70 -1.91 -6.88 14.60
N ALA A 71 -2.63 -7.61 15.48
CA ALA A 71 -2.15 -7.90 16.84
C ALA A 71 -0.87 -8.77 16.83
N ASN A 72 -0.71 -9.65 15.84
CA ASN A 72 0.49 -10.45 15.61
C ASN A 72 1.77 -9.61 15.46
N ARG A 73 1.66 -8.38 14.94
CA ARG A 73 2.82 -7.47 14.78
C ARG A 73 3.37 -6.99 16.12
N ALA A 74 2.52 -6.80 17.13
CA ALA A 74 2.95 -6.43 18.48
C ALA A 74 3.72 -7.57 19.14
N VAL A 75 3.25 -8.81 18.99
CA VAL A 75 3.93 -10.01 19.51
C VAL A 75 5.31 -10.17 18.84
N ALA A 76 5.39 -10.00 17.53
CA ALA A 76 6.66 -10.08 16.80
C ALA A 76 7.68 -9.03 17.27
N ARG A 77 7.25 -7.80 17.57
CA ARG A 77 8.14 -6.75 18.11
C ARG A 77 8.66 -7.07 19.52
N GLN A 78 7.83 -7.66 20.36
CA GLN A 78 8.23 -8.06 21.72
C GLN A 78 9.24 -9.21 21.71
N ALA A 79 9.31 -9.99 20.65
CA ALA A 79 10.21 -11.11 20.49
C ALA A 79 11.61 -10.73 19.96
N LEU A 80 11.84 -9.43 19.64
CA LEU A 80 13.15 -8.96 19.16
C LEU A 80 14.20 -9.05 20.26
N THR A 81 15.41 -9.45 19.88
CA THR A 81 16.60 -9.34 20.76
C THR A 81 16.99 -7.87 20.92
N GLU A 82 17.78 -7.55 21.96
CA GLU A 82 18.27 -6.17 22.20
C GLU A 82 18.96 -5.59 20.95
N LYS A 83 19.82 -6.38 20.30
CA LYS A 83 20.51 -5.95 19.07
C LYS A 83 19.54 -5.68 17.93
N GLU A 84 18.56 -6.55 17.72
CA GLU A 84 17.53 -6.36 16.67
C GLU A 84 16.67 -5.14 16.98
N ALA A 85 16.36 -4.87 18.25
CA ALA A 85 15.62 -3.69 18.66
C ALA A 85 16.41 -2.39 18.43
N GLU A 86 17.74 -2.38 18.67
CA GLU A 86 18.61 -1.24 18.35
C GLU A 86 18.69 -1.00 16.83
N GLU A 87 18.87 -2.06 16.03
CA GLU A 87 18.86 -1.96 14.55
C GLU A 87 17.50 -1.46 14.04
N ASP A 88 16.40 -1.93 14.61
CA ASP A 88 15.05 -1.52 14.26
C ASP A 88 14.83 -0.03 14.60
N LYS A 89 15.31 0.41 15.76
CA LYS A 89 15.24 1.82 16.17
C LYS A 89 15.98 2.73 15.18
N LEU A 90 17.22 2.43 14.83
CA LEU A 90 18.01 3.21 13.87
C LEU A 90 17.30 3.29 12.50
N PHE A 91 16.69 2.18 12.07
CA PHE A 91 15.95 2.13 10.83
C PHE A 91 14.73 3.06 10.83
N TRP A 92 13.96 3.05 11.91
CA TRP A 92 12.77 3.90 12.01
C TRP A 92 13.11 5.36 12.31
N ASP A 93 14.18 5.65 13.05
CA ASP A 93 14.68 7.03 13.24
C ASP A 93 15.03 7.68 11.87
N ALA A 94 15.65 6.91 10.96
CA ALA A 94 15.95 7.41 9.62
C ALA A 94 14.69 7.55 8.74
N PHE A 95 13.68 6.71 8.96
CA PHE A 95 12.39 6.88 8.31
C PHE A 95 11.68 8.16 8.78
N ASP A 96 11.76 8.46 10.07
CA ASP A 96 11.21 9.70 10.63
C ASP A 96 11.92 10.93 10.05
N ASP A 97 13.26 10.90 9.92
CA ASP A 97 14.01 11.94 9.23
C ASP A 97 13.60 12.11 7.76
N LEU A 98 13.34 11.01 7.05
CA LEU A 98 12.85 11.06 5.67
C LEU A 98 11.46 11.69 5.60
N LYS A 99 10.56 11.35 6.52
CA LYS A 99 9.22 11.96 6.61
C LYS A 99 9.32 13.46 6.85
N ASP A 100 10.14 13.88 7.82
CA ASP A 100 10.35 15.29 8.14
C ASP A 100 10.95 16.04 6.96
N PHE A 101 11.92 15.43 6.26
CA PHE A 101 12.50 16.00 5.06
C PHE A 101 11.44 16.22 3.97
N VAL A 102 10.64 15.20 3.62
CA VAL A 102 9.65 15.34 2.54
C VAL A 102 8.53 16.31 2.91
N LYS A 103 8.12 16.34 4.18
CA LYS A 103 7.08 17.24 4.69
C LYS A 103 7.50 18.70 4.69
N ASP A 104 8.70 19.00 5.21
CA ASP A 104 9.11 20.35 5.53
C ASP A 104 10.01 21.00 4.47
N LYS A 105 10.70 20.21 3.66
CA LYS A 105 11.75 20.68 2.76
C LYS A 105 11.43 20.46 1.28
N THR A 106 10.25 19.92 0.94
CA THR A 106 9.85 19.64 -0.43
C THR A 106 8.48 20.21 -0.75
N ASN A 107 8.13 20.25 -2.04
CA ASN A 107 6.80 20.65 -2.50
C ASN A 107 5.84 19.47 -2.62
N CYS A 108 6.30 18.24 -2.37
CA CYS A 108 5.44 17.06 -2.39
C CYS A 108 4.29 17.18 -1.39
N THR A 109 3.16 16.59 -1.71
CA THR A 109 2.08 16.38 -0.75
C THR A 109 2.49 15.28 0.23
N VAL A 110 2.20 15.50 1.50
CA VAL A 110 2.36 14.48 2.55
C VAL A 110 1.03 14.34 3.25
N LEU A 111 0.44 13.15 3.16
CA LEU A 111 -0.80 12.79 3.84
C LEU A 111 -0.49 11.93 5.05
N GLN A 112 -0.96 12.35 6.20
CA GLN A 112 -0.81 11.62 7.46
C GLN A 112 -1.92 11.99 8.42
N HIS A 113 -2.53 10.99 9.03
CA HIS A 113 -3.47 11.19 10.13
C HIS A 113 -3.29 10.08 11.17
N SER A 114 -3.41 10.40 12.45
CA SER A 114 -3.14 9.45 13.55
C SER A 114 -4.01 8.20 13.55
N ARG A 115 -5.23 8.25 12.98
CA ARG A 115 -6.19 7.14 12.91
C ARG A 115 -6.18 6.39 11.58
N LEU A 116 -5.51 6.91 10.53
CA LEU A 116 -5.54 6.34 9.17
C LEU A 116 -4.29 5.54 8.86
N GLU A 117 -4.44 4.52 8.01
CA GLU A 117 -3.34 3.83 7.35
C GLU A 117 -3.03 4.49 6.00
N ALA A 118 -1.85 4.22 5.45
CA ALA A 118 -1.48 4.70 4.11
C ALA A 118 -2.47 4.24 3.04
N ASP A 119 -3.03 3.04 3.19
CA ASP A 119 -4.02 2.46 2.28
C ASP A 119 -5.30 3.29 2.20
N ASP A 120 -5.79 3.78 3.37
CA ASP A 120 -6.96 4.65 3.44
C ASP A 120 -6.72 5.96 2.68
N LEU A 121 -5.51 6.52 2.83
CA LEU A 121 -5.11 7.78 2.20
C LEU A 121 -4.92 7.64 0.70
N ILE A 122 -4.31 6.53 0.24
CA ILE A 122 -4.13 6.22 -1.18
C ILE A 122 -5.51 6.03 -1.85
N ALA A 123 -6.36 5.21 -1.26
CA ALA A 123 -7.70 4.98 -1.79
C ALA A 123 -8.54 6.26 -1.80
N GLY A 124 -8.49 7.03 -0.71
CA GLY A 124 -9.20 8.31 -0.62
C GLY A 124 -8.71 9.32 -1.66
N TRP A 125 -7.40 9.39 -1.94
CA TRP A 125 -6.86 10.25 -2.99
C TRP A 125 -7.40 9.86 -4.37
N VAL A 126 -7.35 8.57 -4.72
CA VAL A 126 -7.89 8.05 -5.99
C VAL A 126 -9.38 8.40 -6.13
N GLN A 127 -10.16 8.18 -5.07
CA GLN A 127 -11.60 8.46 -5.06
C GLN A 127 -11.93 9.95 -5.15
N SER A 128 -11.05 10.83 -4.63
CA SER A 128 -11.23 12.29 -4.66
C SER A 128 -10.78 12.93 -5.98
N HIS A 129 -10.04 12.21 -6.82
CA HIS A 129 -9.49 12.67 -8.09
C HIS A 129 -9.81 11.69 -9.24
N PRO A 130 -11.10 11.36 -9.47
CA PRO A 130 -11.50 10.28 -10.38
C PRO A 130 -11.14 10.52 -11.86
N GLU A 131 -10.98 11.78 -12.25
CA GLU A 131 -10.64 12.16 -13.63
C GLU A 131 -9.12 12.18 -13.91
N ASP A 132 -8.32 11.95 -12.87
CA ASP A 132 -6.87 11.98 -12.97
C ASP A 132 -6.28 10.58 -13.09
N GLU A 133 -5.03 10.50 -13.55
CA GLU A 133 -4.29 9.23 -13.60
C GLU A 133 -3.50 9.02 -12.30
N HIS A 134 -3.44 7.78 -11.84
CA HIS A 134 -2.79 7.41 -10.60
C HIS A 134 -1.81 6.25 -10.80
N VAL A 135 -0.61 6.38 -10.23
CA VAL A 135 0.35 5.30 -10.14
C VAL A 135 0.69 5.08 -8.67
N ILE A 136 0.27 3.96 -8.12
CA ILE A 136 0.52 3.57 -6.72
C ILE A 136 1.90 2.90 -6.66
N VAL A 137 2.82 3.44 -5.87
CA VAL A 137 4.14 2.86 -5.62
C VAL A 137 4.05 2.00 -4.37
N SER A 138 3.84 0.72 -4.55
CA SER A 138 3.77 -0.28 -3.48
C SER A 138 3.99 -1.68 -4.05
N SER A 139 4.43 -2.61 -3.21
CA SER A 139 4.44 -4.04 -3.51
C SER A 139 3.25 -4.78 -2.91
N ASP A 140 2.35 -4.07 -2.23
CA ASP A 140 1.19 -4.67 -1.60
C ASP A 140 0.10 -5.00 -2.63
N THR A 141 -0.38 -6.24 -2.59
CA THR A 141 -1.43 -6.70 -3.50
C THR A 141 -2.82 -6.23 -3.11
N ASP A 142 -2.97 -5.62 -1.95
CA ASP A 142 -4.24 -5.06 -1.49
C ASP A 142 -4.71 -3.91 -2.36
N PHE A 143 -3.77 -3.21 -2.99
CA PHE A 143 -4.08 -2.16 -3.96
C PHE A 143 -4.61 -2.67 -5.30
N TYR A 144 -4.58 -3.98 -5.57
CA TYR A 144 -5.22 -4.51 -6.78
C TYR A 144 -6.72 -4.23 -6.84
N GLN A 145 -7.37 -4.06 -5.69
CA GLN A 145 -8.78 -3.64 -5.63
C GLN A 145 -9.03 -2.23 -6.22
N LEU A 146 -7.98 -1.40 -6.29
CA LEU A 146 -8.04 -0.03 -6.83
C LEU A 146 -7.69 0.06 -8.31
N LEU A 147 -7.18 -1.02 -8.93
CA LEU A 147 -6.78 -0.99 -10.34
C LEU A 147 -7.98 -0.65 -11.23
N ALA A 148 -7.78 0.31 -12.11
CA ALA A 148 -8.75 0.81 -13.07
C ALA A 148 -8.02 1.27 -14.35
N GLU A 149 -8.73 1.76 -15.34
CA GLU A 149 -8.12 2.31 -16.56
C GLU A 149 -7.14 3.44 -16.26
N ASN A 150 -7.49 4.28 -15.27
CA ASN A 150 -6.69 5.41 -14.81
C ASN A 150 -5.87 5.12 -13.53
N VAL A 151 -5.87 3.90 -13.01
CA VAL A 151 -5.13 3.50 -11.80
C VAL A 151 -4.23 2.32 -12.10
N LYS A 152 -2.93 2.48 -11.87
CA LYS A 152 -1.89 1.46 -12.04
C LYS A 152 -1.09 1.32 -10.75
N GLN A 153 -0.40 0.19 -10.58
CA GLN A 153 0.51 -0.02 -9.46
C GLN A 153 1.91 -0.32 -9.97
N TYR A 154 2.90 0.39 -9.48
CA TYR A 154 4.32 0.14 -9.74
C TYR A 154 4.94 -0.59 -8.55
N ASN A 155 5.46 -1.79 -8.82
CA ASN A 155 6.23 -2.57 -7.86
C ASN A 155 7.74 -2.30 -8.06
N GLY A 156 8.33 -1.49 -7.18
CA GLY A 156 9.74 -1.11 -7.26
C GLY A 156 10.73 -2.25 -6.99
N ILE A 157 10.29 -3.39 -6.45
CA ILE A 157 11.14 -4.56 -6.18
C ILE A 157 11.35 -5.38 -7.44
N SER A 158 10.26 -5.72 -8.13
CA SER A 158 10.29 -6.49 -9.38
C SER A 158 10.52 -5.59 -10.60
N ASP A 159 10.42 -4.27 -10.43
CA ASP A 159 10.47 -3.28 -11.50
C ASP A 159 9.37 -3.55 -12.57
N GLU A 160 8.16 -3.75 -12.07
CA GLU A 160 6.99 -4.12 -12.85
C GLU A 160 5.84 -3.13 -12.65
N LEU A 161 5.11 -2.86 -13.72
CA LEU A 161 3.88 -2.06 -13.70
C LEU A 161 2.67 -3.00 -13.83
N HIS A 162 1.81 -2.96 -12.84
CA HIS A 162 0.59 -3.77 -12.76
C HIS A 162 -0.60 -2.93 -13.23
N THR A 163 -1.37 -3.47 -14.18
CA THR A 163 -2.53 -2.82 -14.80
C THR A 163 -3.68 -3.83 -14.92
N LEU A 164 -4.87 -3.37 -15.27
CA LEU A 164 -6.00 -4.27 -15.58
C LEU A 164 -5.68 -5.25 -16.73
N ASP A 165 -4.84 -4.84 -17.68
CA ASP A 165 -4.47 -5.65 -18.84
C ASP A 165 -3.35 -6.67 -18.55
N GLY A 166 -2.76 -6.59 -17.35
CA GLY A 166 -1.70 -7.49 -16.92
C GLY A 166 -0.47 -6.77 -16.38
N ILE A 167 0.64 -7.50 -16.31
CA ILE A 167 1.90 -7.04 -15.74
C ILE A 167 2.89 -6.71 -16.85
N ILE A 168 3.50 -5.54 -16.78
CA ILE A 168 4.47 -5.03 -17.75
C ILE A 168 5.83 -4.88 -17.05
N ASP A 169 6.89 -5.39 -17.65
CA ASP A 169 8.25 -5.27 -17.15
C ASP A 169 8.90 -3.91 -17.48
N LYS A 170 10.10 -3.68 -16.99
CA LYS A 170 10.90 -2.47 -17.24
C LYS A 170 11.22 -2.17 -18.72
N LYS A 171 11.02 -3.14 -19.61
CA LYS A 171 11.22 -2.97 -21.06
C LYS A 171 9.90 -2.66 -21.79
N GLY A 172 8.80 -2.54 -21.07
CA GLY A 172 7.47 -2.37 -21.64
C GLY A 172 6.87 -3.66 -22.22
N GLN A 173 7.44 -4.83 -21.86
CA GLN A 173 6.98 -6.12 -22.36
C GLN A 173 6.07 -6.78 -21.32
N ARG A 174 5.07 -7.55 -21.78
CA ARG A 174 4.22 -8.33 -20.88
C ARG A 174 5.02 -9.40 -20.16
N VAL A 175 4.91 -9.47 -18.86
CA VAL A 175 5.52 -10.51 -18.03
C VAL A 175 4.79 -11.83 -18.27
N LEU A 176 5.54 -12.88 -18.59
CA LEU A 176 4.97 -14.20 -18.81
C LEU A 176 5.05 -15.07 -17.55
N ASP A 177 4.04 -15.89 -17.35
CA ASP A 177 4.11 -16.94 -16.34
C ASP A 177 5.21 -17.96 -16.71
N LYS A 178 6.01 -18.33 -15.70
CA LYS A 178 7.17 -19.21 -15.93
C LYS A 178 6.79 -20.63 -16.39
N LYS A 179 5.60 -21.10 -16.00
CA LYS A 179 5.13 -22.45 -16.27
C LYS A 179 4.29 -22.52 -17.54
N THR A 180 3.27 -21.65 -17.64
CA THR A 180 2.33 -21.67 -18.78
C THR A 180 2.84 -20.92 -19.99
N LYS A 181 3.83 -20.01 -19.81
CA LYS A 181 4.33 -19.09 -20.85
C LYS A 181 3.27 -18.09 -21.37
N GLU A 182 2.13 -18.02 -20.72
CA GLU A 182 1.09 -17.05 -21.01
C GLU A 182 1.34 -15.71 -20.29
N PRO A 183 0.84 -14.58 -20.81
CA PRO A 183 0.92 -13.31 -20.11
C PRO A 183 0.30 -13.39 -18.72
N LYS A 184 1.02 -12.90 -17.70
CA LYS A 184 0.46 -12.79 -16.37
C LYS A 184 -0.65 -11.75 -16.35
N VAL A 185 -1.81 -12.17 -15.90
CA VAL A 185 -3.00 -11.34 -15.78
C VAL A 185 -3.30 -11.15 -14.30
N ILE A 186 -3.68 -9.94 -13.91
CA ILE A 186 -4.24 -9.68 -12.59
C ILE A 186 -5.73 -10.06 -12.67
N PRO A 187 -6.22 -10.93 -11.78
CA PRO A 187 -7.65 -11.25 -11.75
C PRO A 187 -8.50 -9.99 -11.55
N ASN A 188 -9.78 -10.09 -11.91
CA ASN A 188 -10.73 -8.98 -11.71
C ASN A 188 -10.63 -8.41 -10.29
N PRO A 189 -10.46 -7.09 -10.11
CA PRO A 189 -10.36 -6.44 -8.79
C PRO A 189 -11.52 -6.75 -7.85
N GLU A 190 -12.77 -6.80 -8.36
CA GLU A 190 -13.94 -7.16 -7.55
C GLU A 190 -13.86 -8.61 -7.05
N TRP A 191 -13.30 -9.53 -7.85
CA TRP A 191 -13.09 -10.91 -7.45
C TRP A 191 -12.02 -11.03 -6.38
N ILE A 192 -10.86 -10.35 -6.57
CA ILE A 192 -9.77 -10.34 -5.59
C ILE A 192 -10.27 -9.86 -4.24
N LEU A 193 -11.00 -8.74 -4.23
CA LEU A 193 -11.59 -8.18 -3.02
C LEU A 193 -12.58 -9.14 -2.36
N PHE A 194 -13.51 -9.71 -3.14
CA PHE A 194 -14.47 -10.69 -2.64
C PHE A 194 -13.78 -11.92 -2.04
N GLU A 195 -12.82 -12.49 -2.77
CA GLU A 195 -12.06 -13.66 -2.31
C GLU A 195 -11.32 -13.34 -1.01
N LYS A 196 -10.71 -12.15 -0.90
CA LYS A 196 -10.00 -11.72 0.30
C LYS A 196 -10.96 -11.52 1.48
N CYS A 197 -12.12 -10.89 1.28
CA CYS A 197 -13.14 -10.76 2.34
C CYS A 197 -13.65 -12.13 2.83
N MET A 198 -13.74 -13.12 1.94
CA MET A 198 -14.14 -14.48 2.31
C MET A 198 -13.02 -15.27 3.00
N ARG A 199 -11.79 -15.17 2.50
CA ARG A 199 -10.64 -15.94 3.02
C ARG A 199 -10.01 -15.31 4.26
N GLY A 200 -10.25 -14.01 4.48
CA GLY A 200 -9.51 -13.21 5.45
C GLY A 200 -8.07 -12.94 5.01
N ASP A 201 -7.30 -12.35 5.90
CA ASP A 201 -5.89 -12.02 5.71
C ASP A 201 -5.07 -12.42 6.92
N ALA A 202 -4.23 -13.44 6.76
CA ALA A 202 -3.37 -13.91 7.84
C ALA A 202 -2.27 -12.89 8.21
N THR A 203 -1.84 -12.04 7.26
CA THR A 203 -0.82 -11.02 7.49
C THR A 203 -1.33 -9.93 8.42
N ASP A 204 -2.60 -9.56 8.26
CA ASP A 204 -3.28 -8.54 9.06
C ASP A 204 -4.14 -9.14 10.18
N ASN A 205 -4.04 -10.46 10.36
CA ASN A 205 -4.79 -11.21 11.38
C ASN A 205 -6.31 -11.03 11.25
N VAL A 206 -6.81 -10.95 10.01
CA VAL A 206 -8.22 -10.96 9.68
C VAL A 206 -8.67 -12.39 9.43
N PHE A 207 -9.61 -12.89 10.22
CA PHE A 207 -10.06 -14.28 10.13
C PHE A 207 -10.97 -14.50 8.91
N SER A 208 -10.88 -15.72 8.38
CA SER A 208 -11.72 -16.20 7.30
C SER A 208 -13.20 -16.17 7.70
N ALA A 209 -14.07 -15.68 6.81
CA ALA A 209 -15.51 -15.72 7.00
C ALA A 209 -16.09 -17.14 6.81
N TYR A 210 -15.36 -17.99 6.10
CA TYR A 210 -15.82 -19.33 5.73
C TYR A 210 -14.75 -20.39 6.03
N PRO A 211 -15.04 -21.40 6.88
CA PRO A 211 -14.03 -22.36 7.36
C PRO A 211 -13.53 -23.31 6.28
N GLY A 212 -14.35 -23.64 5.27
CA GLY A 212 -13.98 -24.49 4.15
C GLY A 212 -12.87 -23.93 3.28
N VAL A 213 -12.61 -22.62 3.34
CA VAL A 213 -11.54 -21.93 2.61
C VAL A 213 -10.15 -22.25 3.17
N ARG A 214 -10.05 -22.66 4.43
CA ARG A 214 -8.77 -22.99 5.10
C ARG A 214 -8.21 -24.36 4.74
N LYS A 215 -9.00 -25.27 4.17
CA LYS A 215 -8.52 -26.62 3.83
C LYS A 215 -7.70 -26.59 2.55
N LYS A 216 -6.36 -26.54 2.72
CA LYS A 216 -5.39 -26.72 1.64
C LYS A 216 -5.67 -28.06 0.94
N GLY A 217 -5.93 -28.03 -0.38
CA GLY A 217 -6.05 -29.25 -1.19
C GLY A 217 -7.46 -29.81 -1.41
N THR A 218 -8.52 -29.16 -0.90
CA THR A 218 -9.88 -29.54 -1.32
C THR A 218 -10.16 -29.02 -2.71
N LYS A 219 -10.49 -29.93 -3.64
CA LYS A 219 -10.91 -29.61 -5.01
C LYS A 219 -12.21 -28.78 -5.05
N ASN A 220 -13.03 -28.86 -4.02
CA ASN A 220 -14.21 -28.04 -3.87
C ASN A 220 -13.79 -26.67 -3.38
N LYS A 221 -13.67 -25.74 -4.29
CA LYS A 221 -13.62 -24.30 -4.03
C LYS A 221 -14.98 -23.78 -3.59
N VAL A 222 -15.71 -24.61 -2.93
CA VAL A 222 -16.89 -24.44 -2.11
C VAL A 222 -17.82 -23.31 -2.57
N GLY A 223 -18.11 -23.23 -3.87
CA GLY A 223 -19.08 -22.27 -4.38
C GLY A 223 -18.72 -20.79 -4.25
N LEU A 224 -17.42 -20.46 -4.04
CA LEU A 224 -17.01 -19.04 -3.96
C LEU A 224 -17.23 -18.30 -5.28
N LEU A 225 -16.92 -18.94 -6.40
CA LEU A 225 -17.11 -18.33 -7.72
C LEU A 225 -18.60 -18.15 -8.01
N GLU A 226 -19.40 -19.18 -7.77
CA GLU A 226 -20.83 -19.16 -7.96
C GLU A 226 -21.50 -18.12 -7.04
N ALA A 227 -21.05 -18.00 -5.80
CA ALA A 227 -21.51 -16.96 -4.89
C ALA A 227 -21.13 -15.55 -5.36
N PHE A 228 -19.92 -15.38 -5.89
CA PHE A 228 -19.46 -14.12 -6.45
C PHE A 228 -20.28 -13.69 -7.68
N GLU A 229 -20.51 -14.59 -8.61
CA GLU A 229 -21.31 -14.33 -9.82
C GLU A 229 -22.77 -13.97 -9.46
N ASP A 230 -23.29 -14.58 -8.40
CA ASP A 230 -24.65 -14.37 -7.90
C ASP A 230 -24.78 -13.20 -6.89
N LYS A 231 -23.65 -12.57 -6.49
CA LYS A 231 -23.58 -11.52 -5.47
C LYS A 231 -24.50 -10.34 -5.74
N LYS A 232 -24.54 -9.87 -6.99
CA LYS A 232 -25.36 -8.69 -7.37
C LYS A 232 -26.86 -8.97 -7.27
N LYS A 233 -27.28 -10.20 -7.55
CA LYS A 233 -28.69 -10.65 -7.51
C LYS A 233 -29.09 -11.19 -6.15
N LYS A 234 -28.15 -11.49 -5.27
CA LYS A 234 -28.34 -12.20 -4.00
C LYS A 234 -29.19 -13.47 -4.19
N GLY A 235 -28.89 -14.22 -5.25
CA GLY A 235 -29.64 -15.41 -5.63
C GLY A 235 -29.32 -16.63 -4.76
N TYR A 236 -29.54 -17.83 -5.30
CA TYR A 236 -29.42 -19.09 -4.57
C TYR A 236 -27.98 -19.34 -4.08
N SER A 237 -26.98 -19.23 -4.96
CA SER A 237 -25.59 -19.52 -4.61
C SER A 237 -25.04 -18.55 -3.57
N TRP A 238 -25.37 -17.25 -3.69
CA TRP A 238 -25.05 -16.26 -2.68
C TRP A 238 -25.66 -16.60 -1.33
N ASN A 239 -26.98 -16.84 -1.28
CA ASN A 239 -27.68 -17.12 -0.02
C ASN A 239 -27.21 -18.44 0.59
N ASN A 240 -26.97 -19.48 -0.21
CA ASN A 240 -26.45 -20.76 0.27
C ASN A 240 -25.08 -20.61 0.94
N MET A 241 -24.21 -19.73 0.42
CA MET A 241 -22.93 -19.42 1.04
C MET A 241 -23.09 -18.59 2.31
N MET A 242 -23.81 -17.48 2.23
CA MET A 242 -23.84 -16.46 3.29
C MET A 242 -24.68 -16.86 4.50
N LEU A 243 -25.64 -17.77 4.35
CA LEU A 243 -26.49 -18.24 5.44
C LEU A 243 -25.86 -19.41 6.23
N GLN A 244 -24.73 -19.94 5.79
CA GLN A 244 -24.07 -21.01 6.52
C GLN A 244 -23.60 -20.55 7.90
N ARG A 245 -23.68 -21.50 8.85
CA ARG A 245 -23.15 -21.32 10.20
C ARG A 245 -22.05 -22.35 10.46
N TRP A 246 -21.11 -21.99 11.30
CA TRP A 246 -20.02 -22.87 11.70
C TRP A 246 -19.54 -22.53 13.11
N VAL A 247 -18.87 -23.46 13.74
CA VAL A 247 -18.33 -23.29 15.09
C VAL A 247 -16.80 -23.25 14.99
N ASP A 248 -16.17 -22.30 15.65
CA ASP A 248 -14.73 -22.16 15.69
C ASP A 248 -14.08 -23.05 16.77
N HIS A 249 -12.76 -22.91 16.96
CA HIS A 249 -12.01 -23.70 17.95
C HIS A 249 -12.24 -23.28 19.41
N ASN A 250 -12.94 -22.18 19.65
CA ASN A 250 -13.35 -21.70 20.97
C ASN A 250 -14.82 -22.03 21.27
N ASP A 251 -15.44 -22.88 20.46
CA ASP A 251 -16.86 -23.19 20.51
C ASP A 251 -17.81 -22.00 20.28
N GLU A 252 -17.32 -20.95 19.60
CA GLU A 252 -18.13 -19.80 19.19
C GLU A 252 -18.85 -20.06 17.86
N GLU A 253 -20.15 -19.77 17.81
CA GLU A 253 -20.94 -19.91 16.59
C GLU A 253 -20.78 -18.67 15.70
N HIS A 254 -20.42 -18.90 14.44
CA HIS A 254 -20.26 -17.90 13.41
C HIS A 254 -21.26 -18.05 12.27
N ARG A 255 -21.70 -16.92 11.71
CA ARG A 255 -22.45 -16.89 10.45
C ARG A 255 -21.55 -16.28 9.37
N VAL A 256 -21.49 -16.95 8.22
CA VAL A 256 -20.61 -16.52 7.12
C VAL A 256 -20.86 -15.07 6.69
N LEU A 257 -22.13 -14.64 6.60
CA LEU A 257 -22.48 -13.26 6.21
C LEU A 257 -21.90 -12.23 7.19
N ASP A 258 -22.02 -12.48 8.49
CA ASP A 258 -21.62 -11.52 9.52
C ASP A 258 -20.08 -11.35 9.51
N ASP A 259 -19.35 -12.47 9.40
CA ASP A 259 -17.90 -12.44 9.26
C ASP A 259 -17.45 -11.83 7.92
N TYR A 260 -18.17 -12.10 6.83
CA TYR A 260 -17.90 -11.49 5.54
C TYR A 260 -18.09 -9.96 5.58
N GLU A 261 -19.17 -9.48 6.18
CA GLU A 261 -19.42 -8.03 6.31
C GLU A 261 -18.37 -7.35 7.20
N ARG A 262 -17.98 -7.98 8.31
CA ARG A 262 -16.85 -7.53 9.12
C ARG A 262 -15.58 -7.42 8.28
N ASN A 263 -15.26 -8.45 7.51
CA ASN A 263 -14.06 -8.47 6.67
C ASN A 263 -14.15 -7.43 5.54
N CYS A 264 -15.32 -7.17 4.98
CA CYS A 264 -15.50 -6.08 4.03
C CYS A 264 -15.17 -4.72 4.65
N ILE A 265 -15.57 -4.45 5.89
CA ILE A 265 -15.20 -3.19 6.58
C ILE A 265 -13.68 -3.10 6.78
N LEU A 266 -13.01 -4.21 7.06
CA LEU A 266 -11.57 -4.23 7.32
C LEU A 266 -10.70 -4.13 6.06
N VAL A 267 -11.17 -4.70 4.94
CA VAL A 267 -10.36 -4.95 3.74
C VAL A 267 -10.75 -4.06 2.56
N ASP A 268 -12.05 -3.76 2.40
CA ASP A 268 -12.54 -2.95 1.28
C ASP A 268 -12.29 -1.47 1.54
N LEU A 269 -11.37 -0.90 0.77
CA LEU A 269 -10.95 0.51 0.88
C LEU A 269 -12.02 1.52 0.44
N SER A 270 -13.23 1.06 0.11
CA SER A 270 -14.41 1.90 -0.14
C SER A 270 -15.45 1.85 0.99
N ARG A 271 -15.28 0.93 1.95
CA ARG A 271 -16.27 0.63 2.99
C ARG A 271 -15.88 1.06 4.41
N GLN A 272 -15.00 2.03 4.54
CA GLN A 272 -14.68 2.62 5.83
C GLN A 272 -15.96 3.23 6.47
N PRO A 273 -16.04 3.26 7.81
CA PRO A 273 -17.08 3.99 8.54
C PRO A 273 -17.16 5.47 8.13
N ASP A 274 -18.32 6.09 8.24
CA ASP A 274 -18.55 7.45 7.75
C ASP A 274 -17.69 8.50 8.46
N ASP A 275 -17.44 8.33 9.77
CA ASP A 275 -16.51 9.19 10.52
C ASP A 275 -15.07 9.08 10.00
N VAL A 276 -14.64 7.88 9.61
CA VAL A 276 -13.33 7.63 9.01
C VAL A 276 -13.25 8.24 7.62
N LYS A 277 -14.29 8.09 6.80
CA LYS A 277 -14.37 8.72 5.47
C LYS A 277 -14.25 10.24 5.55
N GLN A 278 -14.91 10.85 6.54
CA GLN A 278 -14.79 12.30 6.73
C GLN A 278 -13.35 12.70 7.08
N ILE A 279 -12.69 11.96 7.96
CA ILE A 279 -11.27 12.22 8.30
C ILE A 279 -10.38 12.07 7.06
N ILE A 280 -10.62 11.08 6.20
CA ILE A 280 -9.88 10.89 4.94
C ILE A 280 -10.06 12.13 4.05
N VAL A 281 -11.30 12.56 3.84
CA VAL A 281 -11.61 13.72 2.99
C VAL A 281 -10.93 14.98 3.53
N ASP A 282 -11.04 15.25 4.84
CA ASP A 282 -10.43 16.43 5.46
C ASP A 282 -8.89 16.40 5.32
N THR A 283 -8.27 15.24 5.52
CA THR A 283 -6.82 15.05 5.35
C THR A 283 -6.38 15.30 3.92
N ILE A 284 -7.16 14.86 2.93
CA ILE A 284 -6.86 15.09 1.51
C ILE A 284 -7.03 16.55 1.14
N ILE A 285 -8.09 17.22 1.60
CA ILE A 285 -8.33 18.65 1.35
C ILE A 285 -7.17 19.49 1.92
N GLU A 286 -6.73 19.19 3.15
CA GLU A 286 -5.60 19.86 3.77
C GLU A 286 -4.31 19.62 2.98
N GLY A 287 -4.06 18.38 2.55
CA GLY A 287 -2.88 18.01 1.75
C GLY A 287 -2.90 18.56 0.33
N SER A 288 -4.07 18.83 -0.24
CA SER A 288 -4.25 19.34 -1.61
C SER A 288 -4.00 20.86 -1.72
N THR A 289 -2.93 21.32 -1.11
CA THR A 289 -2.52 22.72 -1.14
C THR A 289 -1.17 22.88 -1.81
N PRO A 290 -1.03 23.84 -2.76
CA PRO A 290 0.26 24.13 -3.38
C PRO A 290 1.30 24.52 -2.36
N LYS A 291 2.51 23.98 -2.48
CA LYS A 291 3.66 24.33 -1.66
C LYS A 291 4.73 24.98 -2.53
N GLN A 292 5.43 25.96 -1.97
CA GLN A 292 6.57 26.62 -2.62
C GLN A 292 7.72 26.72 -1.61
N ARG A 293 8.43 25.62 -1.42
CA ARG A 293 9.59 25.57 -0.55
C ARG A 293 10.83 26.10 -1.29
N PRO A 294 11.65 26.95 -0.67
CA PRO A 294 12.86 27.46 -1.29
C PRO A 294 13.99 26.43 -1.25
N MET A 295 14.89 26.51 -2.21
CA MET A 295 16.18 25.85 -2.22
C MET A 295 16.10 24.32 -2.04
N ILE A 296 15.09 23.65 -2.59
CA ILE A 296 14.84 22.20 -2.40
C ILE A 296 16.08 21.38 -2.74
N GLY A 297 16.77 21.67 -3.85
CA GLY A 297 18.01 20.97 -4.22
C GLY A 297 19.11 21.05 -3.16
N ALA A 298 19.31 22.23 -2.55
CA ALA A 298 20.28 22.42 -1.48
C ALA A 298 19.86 21.66 -0.18
N GLN A 299 18.57 21.69 0.15
CA GLN A 299 18.03 20.91 1.27
C GLN A 299 18.20 19.42 1.05
N PHE A 300 17.98 18.95 -0.18
CA PHE A 300 18.19 17.55 -0.55
C PHE A 300 19.68 17.16 -0.43
N LEU A 301 20.61 17.97 -0.93
CA LEU A 301 22.05 17.70 -0.77
C LEU A 301 22.47 17.64 0.70
N LYS A 302 21.91 18.51 1.55
CA LYS A 302 22.12 18.46 3.00
C LYS A 302 21.61 17.15 3.61
N PHE A 303 20.42 16.71 3.18
CA PHE A 303 19.87 15.43 3.61
C PHE A 303 20.73 14.25 3.15
N CYS A 304 21.21 14.25 1.91
CA CYS A 304 22.15 13.25 1.40
C CYS A 304 23.44 13.20 2.23
N GLY A 305 23.98 14.36 2.62
CA GLY A 305 25.18 14.43 3.46
C GLY A 305 25.01 13.77 4.83
N LYS A 306 23.82 13.83 5.43
CA LYS A 306 23.52 13.17 6.70
C LYS A 306 23.68 11.64 6.65
N TYR A 307 23.35 11.03 5.52
CA TYR A 307 23.34 9.59 5.30
C TYR A 307 24.43 9.09 4.33
N ASP A 308 25.39 9.92 3.97
CA ASP A 308 26.47 9.63 2.97
C ASP A 308 25.92 9.07 1.63
N LEU A 309 24.81 9.64 1.13
CA LEU A 309 24.11 9.18 -0.07
C LEU A 309 24.75 9.72 -1.35
N LYS A 310 26.02 9.39 -1.60
CA LYS A 310 26.83 9.92 -2.72
C LYS A 310 26.12 9.80 -4.07
N ARG A 311 25.61 8.60 -4.40
CA ARG A 311 24.95 8.34 -5.69
C ARG A 311 23.69 9.20 -5.90
N LEU A 312 22.95 9.52 -4.81
CA LEU A 312 21.81 10.43 -4.90
C LEU A 312 22.28 11.87 -5.03
N SER A 313 23.35 12.25 -4.34
CA SER A 313 23.95 13.59 -4.49
C SER A 313 24.44 13.85 -5.92
N ASP A 314 25.07 12.86 -6.56
CA ASP A 314 25.52 12.95 -7.97
C ASP A 314 24.36 13.12 -8.94
N ASN A 315 23.16 12.66 -8.59
CA ASN A 315 21.93 12.76 -9.36
C ASN A 315 20.93 13.76 -8.76
N ALA A 316 21.38 14.69 -7.93
CA ALA A 316 20.53 15.59 -7.17
C ALA A 316 19.54 16.39 -8.04
N THR A 317 19.94 16.80 -9.24
CA THR A 317 19.07 17.56 -10.16
C THR A 317 17.82 16.76 -10.52
N THR A 318 17.97 15.48 -10.91
CA THR A 318 16.83 14.66 -11.33
C THR A 318 15.90 14.30 -10.18
N ILE A 319 16.43 14.20 -8.96
CA ILE A 319 15.63 13.95 -7.77
C ILE A 319 14.94 15.25 -7.33
N ALA A 320 15.64 16.39 -7.42
CA ALA A 320 15.04 17.68 -7.12
C ALA A 320 13.83 18.00 -8.01
N ASP A 321 13.75 17.45 -9.23
CA ASP A 321 12.61 17.66 -10.13
C ASP A 321 11.31 17.17 -9.47
N PHE A 322 11.24 15.93 -9.01
CA PHE A 322 10.02 15.43 -8.36
C PHE A 322 9.78 16.06 -6.99
N LEU A 323 10.85 16.36 -6.23
CA LEU A 323 10.73 17.01 -4.93
C LEU A 323 10.22 18.44 -5.02
N SER A 324 10.43 19.10 -6.18
CA SER A 324 10.02 20.47 -6.45
C SER A 324 8.64 20.55 -7.09
N ALA A 325 8.13 19.47 -7.65
CA ALA A 325 6.83 19.43 -8.29
C ALA A 325 5.72 19.66 -7.25
N SER A 326 5.06 20.82 -7.34
CA SER A 326 4.00 21.22 -6.42
C SER A 326 2.64 20.66 -6.87
N TYR A 327 1.73 20.47 -5.92
CA TYR A 327 0.31 20.28 -6.23
C TYR A 327 -0.21 21.50 -7.01
N PRO A 328 -1.00 21.32 -8.08
CA PRO A 328 -1.47 22.42 -8.91
C PRO A 328 -2.36 23.38 -8.12
N ALA A 329 -2.22 24.68 -8.39
CA ALA A 329 -3.17 25.65 -7.89
C ALA A 329 -4.55 25.42 -8.52
N LYS A 330 -5.64 25.59 -7.74
CA LYS A 330 -7.01 25.50 -8.27
C LYS A 330 -7.16 26.56 -9.39
N GLY A 331 -7.42 26.08 -10.60
CA GLY A 331 -7.66 26.94 -11.76
C GLY A 331 -6.47 27.18 -12.69
N ALA A 332 -5.37 26.42 -12.54
CA ALA A 332 -4.26 26.42 -13.50
C ALA A 332 -4.50 25.42 -14.64
#